data_f310d661c9b94fe2f1d88f7af99272d5
#
_entry.id   f310d661c9b94fe2f1d88f7af99272d5
#
_cell.length_a   1.000
_cell.length_b   1.000
_cell.length_c   1.000
_cell.angle_alpha   90.00
_cell.angle_beta   90.00
_cell.angle_gamma   90.00
#
_symmetry.space_group_name_H-M   'P 1'
#
loop_
_entity.id
_entity.type
_entity.pdbx_description
1 polymer ?
#
loop_
_entity_poly.entity_id
_entity_poly.type
_entity_poly.pdbx_seq_one_letter_code
_entity_poly.pdbx_strand_id
1 'polypeptide(L)'
;MDRPNILDGTEALDAAAAGVHGAHTSVACLDPTLTIQQVSQEFDRRFGSPAEDLCGRPFCDLVHPSVRQPLMRQFSRMLEGKRHRFATEVITVGQDTAHTLPLTAMAVRGGHLPDVAAILVMLPAADGESADSGVVVPRKKLLSEVDARILEGIAAGVSTVPLASRLYLSRQGVEYHVSGLLRKLKVPNRAALVSRAYSMGVLKVGTWPPKVVEDFVK
;
A
#
# COMPACT_ATOMS: atom_id res chain seq x y z
N MET A 1 21.74 -7.74 -34.31
CA MET A 1 20.87 -8.01 -33.16
C MET A 1 20.51 -6.68 -32.56
N ASP A 2 19.40 -6.12 -33.04
CA ASP A 2 18.91 -4.81 -32.58
C ASP A 2 18.37 -4.95 -31.16
N ARG A 3 18.93 -4.12 -30.25
CA ARG A 3 18.32 -3.92 -28.94
C ARG A 3 17.08 -3.03 -29.16
N PRO A 4 15.89 -3.43 -28.69
CA PRO A 4 14.74 -2.54 -28.74
C PRO A 4 15.06 -1.26 -27.99
N ASN A 5 14.72 -0.12 -28.61
CA ASN A 5 14.99 1.22 -28.09
C ASN A 5 14.18 1.42 -26.81
N ILE A 6 14.87 1.49 -25.67
CA ILE A 6 14.29 1.67 -24.33
C ILE A 6 13.46 2.98 -24.23
N LEU A 7 13.78 3.98 -25.05
CA LEU A 7 13.10 5.28 -25.06
C LEU A 7 11.64 5.19 -25.57
N ASP A 8 11.35 4.30 -26.50
CA ASP A 8 10.00 4.12 -27.07
C ASP A 8 9.02 3.52 -26.03
N GLY A 9 9.53 2.74 -25.09
CA GLY A 9 8.71 2.12 -24.05
C GLY A 9 8.32 3.08 -22.90
N THR A 10 9.18 4.03 -22.58
CA THR A 10 8.93 5.00 -21.52
C THR A 10 7.84 5.99 -21.94
N GLU A 11 7.86 6.46 -23.20
CA GLU A 11 6.81 7.33 -23.76
C GLU A 11 5.45 6.62 -23.78
N ALA A 12 5.42 5.31 -24.09
CA ALA A 12 4.18 4.54 -24.08
C ALA A 12 3.59 4.36 -22.66
N LEU A 13 4.45 4.20 -21.65
CA LEU A 13 4.02 4.13 -20.25
C LEU A 13 3.56 5.50 -19.72
N ASP A 14 4.23 6.59 -20.10
CA ASP A 14 3.83 7.94 -19.73
C ASP A 14 2.50 8.33 -20.39
N ALA A 15 2.28 7.93 -21.65
CA ALA A 15 0.99 8.08 -22.33
C ALA A 15 -0.13 7.23 -21.67
N ALA A 16 0.19 6.01 -21.25
CA ALA A 16 -0.75 5.16 -20.52
C ALA A 16 -1.06 5.73 -19.12
N ALA A 17 -0.06 6.28 -18.44
CA ALA A 17 -0.23 6.96 -17.14
C ALA A 17 -1.12 8.20 -17.27
N ALA A 18 -0.93 9.00 -18.32
CA ALA A 18 -1.74 10.19 -18.62
C ALA A 18 -3.19 9.84 -19.01
N GLY A 19 -3.40 8.72 -19.70
CA GLY A 19 -4.73 8.29 -20.16
C GLY A 19 -5.59 7.64 -19.09
N VAL A 20 -4.99 7.13 -18.00
CA VAL A 20 -5.73 6.37 -16.98
C VAL A 20 -6.13 7.22 -15.77
N HIS A 21 -5.36 8.23 -15.37
CA HIS A 21 -5.63 8.95 -14.10
C HIS A 21 -5.08 10.38 -14.00
N GLY A 22 -4.87 11.08 -15.11
CA GLY A 22 -4.26 12.42 -15.06
C GLY A 22 -2.74 12.36 -14.84
N ALA A 23 -2.05 13.48 -15.00
CA ALA A 23 -0.60 13.61 -15.14
C ALA A 23 0.28 13.24 -13.91
N HIS A 24 -0.22 12.45 -12.95
CA HIS A 24 0.45 12.27 -11.66
C HIS A 24 0.43 10.82 -11.13
N THR A 25 0.63 9.84 -11.99
CA THR A 25 0.69 8.43 -11.57
C THR A 25 2.06 7.84 -11.89
N SER A 26 2.75 7.32 -10.87
CA SER A 26 3.99 6.56 -11.06
C SER A 26 3.66 5.14 -11.53
N VAL A 27 4.15 4.74 -12.69
CA VAL A 27 3.85 3.44 -13.30
C VAL A 27 5.13 2.63 -13.48
N ALA A 28 5.08 1.35 -13.14
CA ALA A 28 6.11 0.37 -13.49
C ALA A 28 5.49 -0.82 -14.21
N CYS A 29 6.18 -1.32 -15.24
CA CYS A 29 5.85 -2.56 -15.93
C CYS A 29 6.79 -3.67 -15.44
N LEU A 30 6.21 -4.75 -14.93
CA LEU A 30 6.95 -5.93 -14.46
C LEU A 30 6.71 -7.10 -15.39
N ASP A 31 7.71 -7.96 -15.53
CA ASP A 31 7.54 -9.28 -16.14
C ASP A 31 6.88 -10.28 -15.15
N PRO A 32 6.56 -11.50 -15.59
CA PRO A 32 5.99 -12.52 -14.72
C PRO A 32 6.91 -12.97 -13.56
N THR A 33 8.20 -12.65 -13.61
CA THR A 33 9.14 -12.89 -12.50
C THR A 33 9.15 -11.75 -11.49
N LEU A 34 8.32 -10.71 -11.70
CA LEU A 34 8.21 -9.48 -10.91
C LEU A 34 9.47 -8.61 -11.02
N THR A 35 10.21 -8.74 -12.10
CA THR A 35 11.37 -7.90 -12.43
C THR A 35 10.89 -6.68 -13.21
N ILE A 36 11.38 -5.51 -12.83
CA ILE A 36 11.03 -4.24 -13.46
C ILE A 36 11.62 -4.21 -14.88
N GLN A 37 10.75 -4.04 -15.88
CA GLN A 37 11.14 -3.94 -17.28
C GLN A 37 11.17 -2.49 -17.75
N GLN A 38 10.22 -1.69 -17.29
CA GLN A 38 10.08 -0.28 -17.66
C GLN A 38 9.44 0.49 -16.52
N VAL A 39 9.75 1.76 -16.42
CA VAL A 39 9.17 2.69 -15.45
C VAL A 39 8.85 4.04 -16.12
N SER A 40 7.85 4.75 -15.58
CA SER A 40 7.53 6.11 -15.99
C SER A 40 8.48 7.12 -15.32
N GLN A 41 8.61 8.35 -15.86
CA GLN A 41 9.40 9.42 -15.25
C GLN A 41 8.97 9.72 -13.80
N GLU A 42 7.66 9.65 -13.51
CA GLU A 42 7.14 9.86 -12.16
C GLU A 42 7.60 8.77 -11.19
N PHE A 43 7.84 7.56 -11.71
CA PHE A 43 8.37 6.46 -10.91
C PHE A 43 9.85 6.70 -10.55
N ASP A 44 10.66 7.17 -11.51
CA ASP A 44 12.06 7.55 -11.30
C ASP A 44 12.19 8.63 -10.23
N ARG A 45 11.38 9.69 -10.34
CA ARG A 45 11.36 10.80 -9.37
C ARG A 45 11.01 10.30 -7.97
N ARG A 46 10.06 9.37 -7.88
CA ARG A 46 9.60 8.83 -6.59
C ARG A 46 10.69 8.06 -5.86
N PHE A 47 11.44 7.24 -6.56
CA PHE A 47 12.48 6.39 -5.96
C PHE A 47 13.86 7.04 -5.97
N GLY A 48 14.00 8.22 -6.57
CA GLY A 48 15.26 8.96 -6.64
C GLY A 48 16.37 8.21 -7.38
N SER A 49 15.98 7.32 -8.30
CA SER A 49 16.89 6.48 -9.07
C SER A 49 16.48 6.49 -10.54
N PRO A 50 17.42 6.65 -11.47
CA PRO A 50 17.13 6.65 -12.90
C PRO A 50 16.58 5.28 -13.34
N ALA A 51 15.77 5.28 -14.42
CA ALA A 51 15.16 4.07 -14.99
C ALA A 51 16.18 2.95 -15.23
N GLU A 52 17.39 3.30 -15.63
CA GLU A 52 18.48 2.35 -15.90
C GLU A 52 18.89 1.56 -14.66
N ASP A 53 18.83 2.17 -13.48
CA ASP A 53 19.17 1.53 -12.19
C ASP A 53 17.99 0.73 -11.61
N LEU A 54 16.76 1.05 -12.03
CA LEU A 54 15.54 0.38 -11.57
C LEU A 54 15.19 -0.82 -12.44
N CYS A 55 15.39 -0.72 -13.75
CA CYS A 55 15.14 -1.81 -14.68
C CYS A 55 16.06 -3.01 -14.42
N GLY A 56 15.51 -4.21 -14.49
CA GLY A 56 16.21 -5.45 -14.17
C GLY A 56 16.24 -5.80 -12.67
N ARG A 57 15.74 -4.92 -11.78
CA ARG A 57 15.64 -5.22 -10.35
C ARG A 57 14.30 -5.85 -10.01
N PRO A 58 14.25 -6.73 -9.01
CA PRO A 58 13.00 -7.23 -8.45
C PRO A 58 12.20 -6.07 -7.82
N PHE A 59 10.92 -5.93 -8.17
CA PHE A 59 10.07 -4.89 -7.61
C PHE A 59 10.00 -4.94 -6.07
N CYS A 60 10.07 -6.15 -5.51
CA CYS A 60 10.03 -6.34 -4.06
C CYS A 60 11.20 -5.70 -3.31
N ASP A 61 12.28 -5.34 -3.99
CA ASP A 61 13.42 -4.65 -3.36
C ASP A 61 13.11 -3.17 -3.07
N LEU A 62 12.14 -2.58 -3.77
CA LEU A 62 11.69 -1.20 -3.58
C LEU A 62 10.70 -1.05 -2.42
N VAL A 63 10.24 -2.15 -1.84
CA VAL A 63 9.28 -2.13 -0.73
C VAL A 63 9.90 -2.68 0.56
N HIS A 64 9.41 -2.14 1.67
CA HIS A 64 9.88 -2.54 2.99
C HIS A 64 9.69 -4.06 3.22
N PRO A 65 10.64 -4.76 3.86
CA PRO A 65 10.57 -6.22 4.08
C PRO A 65 9.27 -6.70 4.72
N SER A 66 8.66 -5.92 5.62
CA SER A 66 7.41 -6.28 6.31
C SER A 66 6.22 -6.47 5.38
N VAL A 67 6.20 -5.83 4.22
CA VAL A 67 5.09 -5.91 3.25
C VAL A 67 5.38 -6.84 2.07
N ARG A 68 6.61 -7.33 1.94
CA ARG A 68 7.03 -8.20 0.81
C ARG A 68 6.21 -9.48 0.73
N GLN A 69 6.09 -10.21 1.84
CA GLN A 69 5.37 -11.50 1.86
C GLN A 69 3.86 -11.37 1.52
N PRO A 70 3.11 -10.44 2.14
CA PRO A 70 1.73 -10.19 1.73
C PRO A 70 1.59 -9.80 0.26
N LEU A 71 2.49 -8.94 -0.23
CA LEU A 71 2.50 -8.46 -1.60
C LEU A 71 2.78 -9.62 -2.59
N MET A 72 3.78 -10.45 -2.33
CA MET A 72 4.11 -11.63 -3.14
C MET A 72 2.93 -12.59 -3.26
N ARG A 73 2.16 -12.80 -2.19
CA ARG A 73 0.94 -13.64 -2.24
C ARG A 73 -0.12 -13.07 -3.19
N GLN A 74 -0.24 -11.75 -3.27
CA GLN A 74 -1.19 -11.11 -4.20
C GLN A 74 -0.71 -11.27 -5.65
N PHE A 75 0.58 -11.07 -5.92
CA PHE A 75 1.16 -11.30 -7.22
C PHE A 75 1.04 -12.77 -7.66
N SER A 76 1.34 -13.73 -6.77
CA SER A 76 1.17 -15.16 -7.10
C SER A 76 -0.26 -15.49 -7.54
N ARG A 77 -1.27 -14.97 -6.84
CA ARG A 77 -2.68 -15.16 -7.25
C ARG A 77 -3.01 -14.52 -8.59
N MET A 78 -2.34 -13.43 -8.93
CA MET A 78 -2.50 -12.78 -10.23
C MET A 78 -1.84 -13.60 -11.33
N LEU A 79 -0.62 -14.09 -11.13
CA LEU A 79 0.11 -14.96 -12.06
C LEU A 79 -0.61 -16.29 -12.29
N GLU A 80 -1.24 -16.85 -11.26
CA GLU A 80 -2.11 -18.04 -11.35
C GLU A 80 -3.45 -17.77 -12.08
N GLY A 81 -3.68 -16.55 -12.56
CA GLY A 81 -4.92 -16.17 -13.25
C GLY A 81 -6.15 -16.03 -12.35
N LYS A 82 -5.99 -16.18 -11.03
CA LYS A 82 -7.09 -16.07 -10.04
C LYS A 82 -7.58 -14.65 -9.85
N ARG A 83 -6.78 -13.65 -10.24
CA ARG A 83 -7.11 -12.21 -10.16
C ARG A 83 -6.51 -11.48 -11.35
N HIS A 84 -7.23 -10.46 -11.84
CA HIS A 84 -6.71 -9.55 -12.88
C HIS A 84 -6.18 -8.24 -12.30
N ARG A 85 -6.65 -7.88 -11.11
CA ARG A 85 -6.29 -6.63 -10.44
C ARG A 85 -6.35 -6.82 -8.93
N PHE A 86 -5.43 -6.15 -8.21
CA PHE A 86 -5.56 -5.93 -6.77
C PHE A 86 -5.09 -4.52 -6.40
N ALA A 87 -5.57 -4.04 -5.26
CA ALA A 87 -5.06 -2.85 -4.63
C ALA A 87 -4.67 -3.19 -3.19
N THR A 88 -3.56 -2.63 -2.74
CA THR A 88 -3.04 -2.83 -1.38
C THR A 88 -2.23 -1.60 -0.97
N GLU A 89 -1.91 -1.48 0.28
CA GLU A 89 -0.92 -0.50 0.73
C GLU A 89 0.46 -1.15 0.80
N VAL A 90 1.45 -0.40 0.39
CA VAL A 90 2.86 -0.79 0.48
C VAL A 90 3.65 0.30 1.20
N ILE A 91 4.70 -0.12 1.87
CA ILE A 91 5.69 0.79 2.43
C ILE A 91 6.86 0.79 1.45
N THR A 92 7.09 1.92 0.79
CA THR A 92 8.24 2.09 -0.09
C THR A 92 9.43 2.60 0.72
N VAL A 93 10.63 2.16 0.34
CA VAL A 93 11.88 2.62 0.94
C VAL A 93 12.51 3.60 -0.05
N GLY A 94 12.37 4.90 0.22
CA GLY A 94 13.10 5.97 -0.47
C GLY A 94 14.46 6.22 0.19
N GLN A 95 15.22 7.22 -0.32
CA GLN A 95 16.58 7.49 0.15
C GLN A 95 16.67 7.83 1.65
N ASP A 96 15.63 8.42 2.27
CA ASP A 96 15.67 8.81 3.70
C ASP A 96 14.37 8.55 4.47
N THR A 97 13.28 8.15 3.82
CA THR A 97 11.97 8.01 4.47
C THR A 97 11.19 6.81 3.95
N ALA A 98 10.49 6.15 4.86
CA ALA A 98 9.53 5.10 4.52
C ALA A 98 8.13 5.72 4.40
N HIS A 99 7.53 5.60 3.22
CA HIS A 99 6.18 6.12 2.97
C HIS A 99 5.20 4.98 2.74
N THR A 100 4.04 5.05 3.40
CA THR A 100 2.93 4.14 3.12
C THR A 100 2.11 4.69 1.96
N LEU A 101 1.99 3.93 0.89
CA LEU A 101 1.35 4.34 -0.35
C LEU A 101 0.36 3.28 -0.83
N PRO A 102 -0.78 3.70 -1.41
CA PRO A 102 -1.65 2.78 -2.13
C PRO A 102 -0.95 2.32 -3.41
N LEU A 103 -0.93 1.00 -3.60
CA LEU A 103 -0.45 0.33 -4.80
C LEU A 103 -1.63 -0.33 -5.50
N THR A 104 -1.77 -0.11 -6.78
CA THR A 104 -2.65 -0.90 -7.65
C THR A 104 -1.81 -1.70 -8.62
N ALA A 105 -2.07 -3.00 -8.72
CA ALA A 105 -1.47 -3.86 -9.73
C ALA A 105 -2.53 -4.44 -10.66
N MET A 106 -2.21 -4.53 -11.95
CA MET A 106 -3.08 -5.05 -12.99
C MET A 106 -2.31 -5.99 -13.92
N ALA A 107 -2.85 -7.18 -14.16
CA ALA A 107 -2.29 -8.14 -15.11
C ALA A 107 -2.60 -7.74 -16.54
N VAL A 108 -1.59 -7.70 -17.38
CA VAL A 108 -1.69 -7.57 -18.84
C VAL A 108 -1.50 -8.98 -19.44
N ARG A 109 -2.46 -9.41 -20.27
CA ARG A 109 -2.39 -10.72 -20.94
C ARG A 109 -1.91 -10.56 -22.37
N GLY A 110 -1.09 -11.48 -22.82
CA GLY A 110 -0.73 -11.58 -24.23
C GLY A 110 -1.93 -12.05 -25.07
N GLY A 111 -2.10 -11.51 -26.30
CA GLY A 111 -3.32 -11.62 -27.09
C GLY A 111 -3.81 -13.04 -27.45
N HIS A 112 -2.98 -14.08 -27.33
CA HIS A 112 -3.34 -15.48 -27.69
C HIS A 112 -3.03 -16.51 -26.61
N LEU A 113 -2.41 -16.13 -25.48
CA LEU A 113 -2.10 -17.04 -24.39
C LEU A 113 -2.87 -16.64 -23.13
N PRO A 114 -3.37 -17.62 -22.34
CA PRO A 114 -4.06 -17.33 -21.07
C PRO A 114 -3.12 -16.75 -20.00
N ASP A 115 -1.82 -16.78 -20.26
CA ASP A 115 -0.79 -16.41 -19.30
C ASP A 115 -0.62 -14.88 -19.18
N VAL A 116 -0.23 -14.45 -18.00
CA VAL A 116 0.09 -13.06 -17.74
C VAL A 116 1.40 -12.71 -18.44
N ALA A 117 1.34 -11.79 -19.39
CA ALA A 117 2.51 -11.33 -20.14
C ALA A 117 3.29 -10.26 -19.39
N ALA A 118 2.59 -9.40 -18.66
CA ALA A 118 3.18 -8.35 -17.85
C ALA A 118 2.25 -7.95 -16.68
N ILE A 119 2.79 -7.23 -15.72
CA ILE A 119 2.03 -6.65 -14.61
C ILE A 119 2.32 -5.15 -14.57
N LEU A 120 1.29 -4.34 -14.68
CA LEU A 120 1.38 -2.90 -14.44
C LEU A 120 1.18 -2.62 -12.95
N VAL A 121 2.13 -1.95 -12.35
CA VAL A 121 2.07 -1.45 -10.98
C VAL A 121 1.93 0.06 -11.03
N MET A 122 0.95 0.59 -10.34
CA MET A 122 0.63 2.02 -10.27
C MET A 122 0.69 2.49 -8.83
N LEU A 123 1.40 3.59 -8.60
CA LEU A 123 1.52 4.32 -7.34
C LEU A 123 1.12 5.78 -7.58
N PRO A 124 0.63 6.52 -6.57
CA PRO A 124 0.44 7.98 -6.69
C PRO A 124 1.77 8.65 -7.05
N ALA A 125 1.76 9.84 -7.66
CA ALA A 125 2.96 10.60 -7.92
C ALA A 125 3.68 11.07 -6.65
N ALA A 126 4.96 11.43 -6.77
CA ALA A 126 5.78 11.88 -5.63
C ALA A 126 5.29 13.23 -5.06
N ASP A 127 4.79 14.11 -5.92
CA ASP A 127 4.37 15.48 -5.57
C ASP A 127 2.89 15.60 -5.16
N GLY A 128 2.21 14.46 -4.98
CA GLY A 128 0.79 14.38 -4.62
C GLY A 128 0.52 14.47 -3.12
N GLU A 129 1.05 15.44 -2.42
CA GLU A 129 0.35 16.00 -1.27
C GLU A 129 -0.83 16.80 -1.82
N SER A 130 -2.03 16.29 -1.57
CA SER A 130 -3.30 17.00 -1.77
C SER A 130 -3.71 17.31 -3.23
N ALA A 131 -4.25 16.32 -3.92
CA ALA A 131 -5.40 16.59 -4.77
C ALA A 131 -6.28 15.35 -4.79
N ASP A 132 -7.41 15.49 -4.17
CA ASP A 132 -8.66 14.78 -4.36
C ASP A 132 -8.83 14.35 -5.84
N SER A 133 -8.40 13.16 -6.19
CA SER A 133 -8.64 12.55 -7.49
C SER A 133 -8.78 11.04 -7.30
N GLY A 134 -9.98 10.69 -6.88
CA GLY A 134 -10.55 9.41 -6.65
C GLY A 134 -10.32 8.36 -7.73
N VAL A 135 -9.56 7.35 -7.41
CA VAL A 135 -10.13 6.03 -7.33
C VAL A 135 -10.11 5.68 -5.84
N VAL A 136 -11.12 6.17 -5.21
CA VAL A 136 -11.53 5.71 -3.89
C VAL A 136 -11.88 4.23 -4.06
N VAL A 137 -10.89 3.34 -3.85
CA VAL A 137 -11.26 2.11 -3.13
C VAL A 137 -11.83 2.68 -1.84
N PRO A 138 -13.14 2.55 -1.57
CA PRO A 138 -13.70 3.13 -0.39
C PRO A 138 -12.90 2.58 0.79
N ARG A 139 -12.01 3.39 1.35
CA ARG A 139 -11.42 3.13 2.66
C ARG A 139 -12.62 3.12 3.57
N LYS A 140 -13.11 1.93 3.82
CA LYS A 140 -14.29 1.75 4.65
C LYS A 140 -13.93 2.40 5.96
N LYS A 141 -14.56 3.52 6.29
CA LYS A 141 -14.43 4.18 7.59
C LYS A 141 -14.72 3.15 8.66
N LEU A 142 -13.67 2.47 9.13
CA LEU A 142 -13.76 1.25 9.94
C LEU A 142 -13.93 1.56 11.41
N LEU A 143 -13.43 2.72 11.85
CA LEU A 143 -13.28 3.05 13.24
C LEU A 143 -14.11 4.28 13.59
N SER A 144 -14.77 4.27 14.74
CA SER A 144 -15.24 5.51 15.36
C SER A 144 -14.05 6.27 15.95
N GLU A 145 -14.19 7.58 16.25
CA GLU A 145 -13.15 8.35 16.92
C GLU A 145 -12.70 7.68 18.22
N VAL A 146 -13.63 7.14 18.99
CA VAL A 146 -13.35 6.42 20.24
C VAL A 146 -12.55 5.13 19.96
N ASP A 147 -12.95 4.34 18.94
CA ASP A 147 -12.20 3.14 18.55
C ASP A 147 -10.77 3.49 18.14
N ALA A 148 -10.58 4.59 17.39
CA ALA A 148 -9.25 5.05 16.96
C ALA A 148 -8.37 5.42 18.16
N ARG A 149 -8.87 6.23 19.09
CA ARG A 149 -8.13 6.60 20.31
C ARG A 149 -7.80 5.40 21.20
N ILE A 150 -8.72 4.42 21.29
CA ILE A 150 -8.47 3.18 22.02
C ILE A 150 -7.37 2.37 21.34
N LEU A 151 -7.41 2.24 20.01
CA LEU A 151 -6.38 1.53 19.24
C LEU A 151 -5.01 2.20 19.39
N GLU A 152 -4.93 3.53 19.31
CA GLU A 152 -3.72 4.33 19.57
C GLU A 152 -3.15 4.06 20.96
N GLY A 153 -4.01 4.08 21.97
CA GLY A 153 -3.60 3.82 23.36
C GLY A 153 -3.07 2.40 23.56
N ILE A 154 -3.72 1.40 22.98
CA ILE A 154 -3.26 0.00 23.01
C ILE A 154 -1.90 -0.12 22.31
N ALA A 155 -1.75 0.48 21.14
CA ALA A 155 -0.49 0.48 20.39
C ALA A 155 0.64 1.20 21.12
N ALA A 156 0.32 2.23 21.93
CA ALA A 156 1.25 2.90 22.82
C ALA A 156 1.55 2.14 24.13
N GLY A 157 1.00 0.93 24.30
CA GLY A 157 1.21 0.12 25.51
C GLY A 157 0.41 0.55 26.73
N VAL A 158 -0.57 1.45 26.57
CA VAL A 158 -1.40 1.91 27.70
C VAL A 158 -2.36 0.81 28.14
N SER A 159 -2.38 0.52 29.43
CA SER A 159 -3.31 -0.46 30.01
C SER A 159 -4.74 0.09 30.10
N THR A 160 -5.72 -0.81 30.30
CA THR A 160 -7.16 -0.49 30.24
C THR A 160 -7.58 0.61 31.22
N VAL A 161 -7.05 0.60 32.45
CA VAL A 161 -7.47 1.56 33.47
C VAL A 161 -7.03 3.00 33.16
N PRO A 162 -5.74 3.29 32.89
CA PRO A 162 -5.33 4.64 32.46
C PRO A 162 -6.00 5.07 31.15
N LEU A 163 -6.26 4.14 30.25
CA LEU A 163 -6.94 4.44 28.98
C LEU A 163 -8.39 4.87 29.21
N ALA A 164 -9.10 4.16 30.09
CA ALA A 164 -10.45 4.49 30.50
C ALA A 164 -10.53 5.90 31.10
N SER A 165 -9.62 6.23 32.02
CA SER A 165 -9.54 7.56 32.62
C SER A 165 -9.28 8.68 31.60
N ARG A 166 -8.36 8.44 30.65
CA ARG A 166 -8.03 9.43 29.61
C ARG A 166 -9.17 9.69 28.63
N LEU A 167 -10.01 8.68 28.38
CA LEU A 167 -11.11 8.75 27.43
C LEU A 167 -12.47 9.05 28.08
N TYR A 168 -12.49 9.25 29.38
CA TYR A 168 -13.73 9.43 30.18
C TYR A 168 -14.71 8.25 30.00
N LEU A 169 -14.18 7.03 29.92
CA LEU A 169 -14.93 5.79 29.79
C LEU A 169 -14.80 4.94 31.07
N SER A 170 -15.76 4.03 31.28
CA SER A 170 -15.58 2.97 32.25
C SER A 170 -14.58 1.92 31.72
N ARG A 171 -13.97 1.15 32.64
CA ARG A 171 -13.14 0.00 32.26
C ARG A 171 -13.89 -0.96 31.33
N GLN A 172 -15.15 -1.26 31.65
CA GLN A 172 -16.01 -2.12 30.81
C GLN A 172 -16.25 -1.51 29.43
N GLY A 173 -16.43 -0.17 29.35
CA GLY A 173 -16.58 0.54 28.08
C GLY A 173 -15.36 0.36 27.18
N VAL A 174 -14.15 0.50 27.73
CA VAL A 174 -12.91 0.24 26.95
C VAL A 174 -12.85 -1.23 26.51
N GLU A 175 -13.16 -2.19 27.39
CA GLU A 175 -13.15 -3.62 27.05
C GLU A 175 -14.18 -3.96 25.98
N TYR A 176 -15.35 -3.33 25.98
CA TYR A 176 -16.35 -3.46 24.93
C TYR A 176 -15.81 -2.99 23.57
N HIS A 177 -15.20 -1.82 23.50
CA HIS A 177 -14.58 -1.29 22.27
C HIS A 177 -13.43 -2.18 21.79
N VAL A 178 -12.57 -2.65 22.71
CA VAL A 178 -11.48 -3.58 22.38
C VAL A 178 -12.04 -4.86 21.74
N SER A 179 -13.07 -5.46 22.34
CA SER A 179 -13.73 -6.65 21.79
C SER A 179 -14.33 -6.38 20.40
N GLY A 180 -14.89 -5.20 20.22
CA GLY A 180 -15.38 -4.73 18.93
C GLY A 180 -14.26 -4.62 17.87
N LEU A 181 -13.11 -4.06 18.24
CA LEU A 181 -11.93 -3.95 17.39
C LEU A 181 -11.34 -5.32 17.01
N LEU A 182 -11.21 -6.23 17.97
CA LEU A 182 -10.75 -7.61 17.73
C LEU A 182 -11.63 -8.32 16.69
N ARG A 183 -12.94 -8.18 16.82
CA ARG A 183 -13.91 -8.75 15.87
C ARG A 183 -13.85 -8.07 14.50
N LYS A 184 -13.74 -6.72 14.43
CA LYS A 184 -13.65 -5.95 13.19
C LYS A 184 -12.40 -6.34 12.37
N LEU A 185 -11.25 -6.49 13.05
CA LEU A 185 -9.99 -6.85 12.40
C LEU A 185 -9.75 -8.37 12.33
N LYS A 186 -10.67 -9.17 12.86
CA LYS A 186 -10.62 -10.64 12.87
C LYS A 186 -9.33 -11.18 13.50
N VAL A 187 -9.01 -10.71 14.70
CA VAL A 187 -7.80 -11.09 15.43
C VAL A 187 -8.13 -11.54 16.86
N PRO A 188 -7.34 -12.47 17.46
CA PRO A 188 -7.69 -13.10 18.72
C PRO A 188 -7.32 -12.30 19.98
N ASN A 189 -6.36 -11.36 19.90
CA ASN A 189 -5.85 -10.64 21.07
C ASN A 189 -5.29 -9.25 20.72
N ARG A 190 -4.94 -8.47 21.75
CA ARG A 190 -4.47 -7.09 21.59
C ARG A 190 -3.15 -6.98 20.83
N ALA A 191 -2.21 -7.91 21.02
CA ALA A 191 -0.95 -7.91 20.29
C ALA A 191 -1.18 -8.13 18.78
N ALA A 192 -2.03 -9.12 18.44
CA ALA A 192 -2.45 -9.36 17.06
C ALA A 192 -3.26 -8.18 16.50
N LEU A 193 -4.04 -7.46 17.32
CA LEU A 193 -4.75 -6.25 16.92
C LEU A 193 -3.79 -5.16 16.46
N VAL A 194 -2.76 -4.86 17.24
CA VAL A 194 -1.75 -3.85 16.91
C VAL A 194 -0.98 -4.26 15.65
N SER A 195 -0.49 -5.50 15.60
CA SER A 195 0.20 -6.03 14.43
C SER A 195 -0.66 -5.94 13.16
N ARG A 196 -1.93 -6.32 13.26
CA ARG A 196 -2.88 -6.25 12.14
C ARG A 196 -3.19 -4.82 11.72
N ALA A 197 -3.33 -3.89 12.67
CA ALA A 197 -3.57 -2.48 12.40
C ALA A 197 -2.40 -1.83 11.65
N TYR A 198 -1.14 -2.14 12.01
CA TYR A 198 0.02 -1.71 11.25
C TYR A 198 0.07 -2.36 9.86
N SER A 199 -0.18 -3.67 9.75
CA SER A 199 -0.16 -4.37 8.46
C SER A 199 -1.25 -3.93 7.47
N MET A 200 -2.33 -3.35 7.98
CA MET A 200 -3.43 -2.78 7.18
C MET A 200 -3.26 -1.29 6.90
N GLY A 201 -2.21 -0.66 7.41
CA GLY A 201 -2.00 0.78 7.29
C GLY A 201 -2.98 1.63 8.12
N VAL A 202 -3.71 1.04 9.05
CA VAL A 202 -4.62 1.75 9.98
C VAL A 202 -3.83 2.59 10.96
N LEU A 203 -2.67 2.11 11.42
CA LEU A 203 -1.72 2.85 12.24
C LEU A 203 -0.57 3.37 11.37
N LYS A 204 -0.19 4.63 11.56
CA LYS A 204 0.95 5.26 10.87
C LYS A 204 2.25 4.60 11.33
N VAL A 205 3.05 4.12 10.37
CA VAL A 205 4.39 3.57 10.64
C VAL A 205 5.37 4.72 10.90
N GLY A 206 6.32 4.52 11.81
CA GLY A 206 7.37 5.50 12.11
C GLY A 206 6.92 6.69 12.97
N THR A 207 5.69 6.70 13.47
CA THR A 207 5.17 7.78 14.33
C THR A 207 5.04 7.31 15.77
N TRP A 208 5.60 8.10 16.71
CA TRP A 208 5.42 7.90 18.15
C TRP A 208 4.94 9.18 18.83
N PRO A 209 3.88 9.15 19.65
CA PRO A 209 3.01 7.98 19.92
C PRO A 209 2.22 7.53 18.69
N PRO A 210 1.82 6.23 18.63
CA PRO A 210 1.10 5.67 17.49
C PRO A 210 -0.17 6.45 17.17
N LYS A 211 -0.42 6.70 15.88
CA LYS A 211 -1.57 7.44 15.37
C LYS A 211 -2.34 6.64 14.33
N VAL A 212 -3.66 6.69 14.42
CA VAL A 212 -4.54 6.16 13.39
C VAL A 212 -4.57 7.13 12.21
N VAL A 213 -4.59 6.58 11.00
CA VAL A 213 -4.76 7.35 9.76
C VAL A 213 -6.21 7.85 9.70
N GLU A 214 -6.41 9.15 9.49
CA GLU A 214 -7.73 9.82 9.55
C GLU A 214 -8.76 9.22 8.59
N ASP A 215 -8.32 8.73 7.46
CA ASP A 215 -9.18 8.10 6.44
C ASP A 215 -9.93 6.85 6.94
N PHE A 216 -9.48 6.21 8.01
CA PHE A 216 -10.16 5.08 8.61
C PHE A 216 -11.16 5.47 9.69
N VAL A 217 -11.21 6.76 10.08
CA VAL A 217 -12.08 7.28 11.14
C VAL A 217 -13.39 7.82 10.51
N LYS A 218 -14.51 7.53 11.18
CA LYS A 218 -15.84 8.02 10.76
C LYS A 218 -16.07 9.43 11.24
#